data_16e5632c787812bc4860da817f1f3bf7
#
_entry.id   16e5632c787812bc4860da817f1f3bf7
#
_cell.length_a   1.000
_cell.length_b   1.000
_cell.length_c   1.000
_cell.angle_alpha   90.00
_cell.angle_beta   90.00
_cell.angle_gamma   90.00
#
_symmetry.space_group_name_H-M   'P 1'
#
loop_
_entity.id
_entity.type
_entity.pdbx_description
1 polymer ?
#
loop_
_entity_poly.entity_id
_entity_poly.type
_entity_poly.pdbx_seq_one_letter_code
_entity_poly.pdbx_strand_id
1 'polypeptide(L)'
;MITKIKILRIINSLDPKYGGPSIATIDSTKILNQNNFDVDIVTSDKKNSNFYKGRDIKIINLGPSIGKYSFNLKLFFWLLKNKHNYEKYIIHGLWQFNSLLARLILKKDYFVFTHGQLDPFFSSQKFKLIKKKLYWYLFEKKNLITARSLLLTSENEKKSLKKTYVDTK
;
A
#
# COMPACT_ATOMS: atom_id res chain seq x y z
N MET A 1 8.15 -29.81 -6.96
CA MET A 1 7.32 -28.88 -6.16
C MET A 1 7.39 -27.52 -6.83
N ILE A 2 6.25 -26.93 -7.18
CA ILE A 2 6.21 -25.57 -7.71
C ILE A 2 6.46 -24.62 -6.52
N THR A 3 7.56 -23.88 -6.56
CA THR A 3 7.87 -22.87 -5.53
C THR A 3 6.85 -21.73 -5.61
N LYS A 4 6.14 -21.45 -4.52
CA LYS A 4 5.20 -20.34 -4.45
C LYS A 4 5.93 -19.00 -4.50
N ILE A 5 5.42 -18.04 -5.27
CA ILE A 5 5.94 -16.68 -5.30
C ILE A 5 5.58 -15.97 -3.98
N LYS A 6 6.61 -15.47 -3.28
CA LYS A 6 6.41 -14.83 -1.99
C LYS A 6 6.15 -13.34 -2.13
N ILE A 7 4.97 -12.89 -1.64
CA ILE A 7 4.49 -11.51 -1.77
C ILE A 7 4.33 -10.88 -0.39
N LEU A 8 4.79 -9.64 -0.23
CA LEU A 8 4.48 -8.80 0.92
C LEU A 8 3.47 -7.74 0.55
N ARG A 9 2.35 -7.68 1.26
CA ARG A 9 1.39 -6.58 1.20
C ARG A 9 1.65 -5.61 2.35
N ILE A 10 1.76 -4.33 2.05
CA ILE A 10 2.02 -3.27 3.03
C ILE A 10 0.81 -2.37 3.06
N ILE A 11 0.05 -2.42 4.15
CA ILE A 11 -1.13 -1.60 4.36
C ILE A 11 -1.03 -0.89 5.73
N ASN A 12 -1.55 0.33 5.83
CA ASN A 12 -1.47 1.07 7.08
C ASN A 12 -2.26 0.39 8.20
N SER A 13 -3.47 -0.05 7.93
CA SER A 13 -4.33 -0.73 8.92
C SER A 13 -5.28 -1.72 8.27
N LEU A 14 -5.56 -2.82 8.97
CA LEU A 14 -6.64 -3.76 8.65
C LEU A 14 -7.91 -3.51 9.46
N ASP A 15 -7.96 -2.46 10.27
CA ASP A 15 -9.16 -2.08 11.03
C ASP A 15 -10.32 -1.81 10.05
N PRO A 16 -11.46 -2.54 10.15
CA PRO A 16 -12.61 -2.37 9.25
C PRO A 16 -13.19 -0.95 9.22
N LYS A 17 -12.94 -0.15 10.27
CA LYS A 17 -13.38 1.27 10.29
C LYS A 17 -12.77 2.11 9.16
N TYR A 18 -11.67 1.68 8.55
CA TYR A 18 -11.07 2.35 7.39
C TYR A 18 -11.69 1.92 6.05
N GLY A 19 -12.72 1.04 6.10
CA GLY A 19 -13.57 0.73 4.97
C GLY A 19 -13.04 -0.36 4.04
N GLY A 20 -13.46 -0.29 2.77
CA GLY A 20 -13.23 -1.30 1.75
C GLY A 20 -11.79 -1.80 1.58
N PRO A 21 -10.77 -0.94 1.60
CA PRO A 21 -9.38 -1.38 1.42
C PRO A 21 -8.92 -2.46 2.41
N SER A 22 -9.32 -2.38 3.67
CA SER A 22 -8.94 -3.36 4.70
C SER A 22 -9.54 -4.74 4.42
N ILE A 23 -10.84 -4.78 4.10
CA ILE A 23 -11.58 -6.01 3.78
C ILE A 23 -11.05 -6.62 2.47
N ALA A 24 -10.96 -5.81 1.42
CA ALA A 24 -10.48 -6.25 0.10
C ALA A 24 -9.04 -6.79 0.14
N THR A 25 -8.18 -6.26 1.02
CA THR A 25 -6.83 -6.77 1.21
C THR A 25 -6.85 -8.18 1.77
N ILE A 26 -7.66 -8.45 2.79
CA ILE A 26 -7.80 -9.78 3.38
C ILE A 26 -8.35 -10.78 2.35
N ASP A 27 -9.48 -10.44 1.71
CA ASP A 27 -10.15 -11.36 0.79
C ASP A 27 -9.31 -11.69 -0.44
N SER A 28 -8.68 -10.68 -1.04
CA SER A 28 -7.77 -10.92 -2.16
C SER A 28 -6.49 -11.66 -1.75
N THR A 29 -6.05 -11.55 -0.49
CA THR A 29 -4.92 -12.34 0.02
C THR A 29 -5.29 -13.82 0.12
N LYS A 30 -6.49 -14.16 0.59
CA LYS A 30 -6.98 -15.55 0.60
C LYS A 30 -6.96 -16.15 -0.80
N ILE A 31 -7.50 -15.42 -1.79
CA ILE A 31 -7.52 -15.87 -3.18
C ILE A 31 -6.11 -16.10 -3.72
N LEU A 32 -5.18 -15.19 -3.44
CA LEU A 32 -3.78 -15.37 -3.87
C LEU A 32 -3.14 -16.61 -3.23
N ASN A 33 -3.34 -16.82 -1.92
CA ASN A 33 -2.79 -17.99 -1.22
C ASN A 33 -3.33 -19.31 -1.74
N GLN A 34 -4.56 -19.33 -2.29
CA GLN A 34 -5.16 -20.48 -2.97
C GLN A 34 -4.58 -20.72 -4.38
N ASN A 35 -3.96 -19.70 -4.99
CA ASN A 35 -3.46 -19.72 -6.37
C ASN A 35 -1.93 -19.66 -6.48
N ASN A 36 -1.23 -20.49 -5.74
CA ASN A 36 0.24 -20.66 -5.78
C ASN A 36 1.07 -19.42 -5.37
N PHE A 37 0.49 -18.51 -4.59
CA PHE A 37 1.24 -17.45 -3.93
C PHE A 37 1.38 -17.72 -2.43
N ASP A 38 2.39 -17.14 -1.80
CA ASP A 38 2.59 -17.09 -0.35
C ASP A 38 2.61 -15.62 0.07
N VAL A 39 1.49 -15.15 0.63
CA VAL A 39 1.27 -13.72 0.84
C VAL A 39 1.20 -13.38 2.32
N ASP A 40 2.16 -12.61 2.79
CA ASP A 40 2.16 -11.99 4.12
C ASP A 40 1.60 -10.56 4.06
N ILE A 41 0.98 -10.11 5.14
CA ILE A 41 0.52 -8.71 5.30
C ILE A 41 1.30 -8.07 6.44
N VAL A 42 1.88 -6.89 6.21
CA VAL A 42 2.46 -6.05 7.25
C VAL A 42 1.63 -4.78 7.43
N THR A 43 1.37 -4.42 8.70
CA THR A 43 0.56 -3.26 9.05
C THR A 43 1.24 -2.34 10.06
N SER A 44 0.71 -1.13 10.20
CA SER A 44 1.02 -0.21 11.29
C SER A 44 0.00 -0.25 12.42
N ASP A 45 -0.80 -1.29 12.50
CA ASP A 45 -1.69 -1.55 13.62
C ASP A 45 -0.89 -1.89 14.88
N LYS A 46 -1.48 -1.69 16.05
CA LYS A 46 -0.87 -2.08 17.34
C LYS A 46 -0.55 -3.58 17.34
N LYS A 47 0.54 -3.97 17.98
CA LYS A 47 1.01 -5.37 18.01
C LYS A 47 -0.07 -6.39 18.37
N ASN A 48 -0.97 -6.03 19.28
CA ASN A 48 -2.04 -6.91 19.78
C ASN A 48 -3.36 -6.72 19.04
N SER A 49 -3.41 -5.95 17.94
CA SER A 49 -4.62 -5.82 17.14
C SER A 49 -4.96 -7.15 16.45
N ASN A 50 -6.21 -7.54 16.52
CA ASN A 50 -6.71 -8.76 15.92
C ASN A 50 -7.96 -8.45 15.08
N PHE A 51 -7.75 -7.75 13.97
CA PHE A 51 -8.83 -7.41 13.02
C PHE A 51 -9.16 -8.56 12.07
N TYR A 52 -8.33 -9.60 12.02
CA TYR A 52 -8.57 -10.81 11.27
C TYR A 52 -8.35 -12.04 12.17
N LYS A 53 -9.40 -12.82 12.36
CA LYS A 53 -9.38 -14.00 13.26
C LYS A 53 -8.96 -15.31 12.58
N GLY A 54 -8.79 -15.32 11.26
CA GLY A 54 -8.29 -16.48 10.52
C GLY A 54 -6.83 -16.77 10.84
N ARG A 55 -6.39 -18.02 10.55
CA ARG A 55 -4.99 -18.45 10.71
C ARG A 55 -4.29 -18.72 9.38
N ASP A 56 -5.00 -18.52 8.28
CA ASP A 56 -4.58 -18.81 6.91
C ASP A 56 -3.79 -17.66 6.27
N ILE A 57 -3.68 -16.51 6.96
CA ILE A 57 -2.89 -15.35 6.52
C ILE A 57 -1.95 -14.94 7.65
N LYS A 58 -0.68 -14.83 7.34
CA LYS A 58 0.31 -14.26 8.26
C LYS A 58 0.25 -12.74 8.25
N ILE A 59 -0.14 -12.16 9.39
CA ILE A 59 -0.24 -10.71 9.61
C ILE A 59 0.81 -10.27 10.62
N ILE A 60 1.57 -9.23 10.26
CA ILE A 60 2.67 -8.67 11.06
C ILE A 60 2.30 -7.24 11.44
N ASN A 61 1.90 -7.04 12.68
CA ASN A 61 1.53 -5.73 13.22
C ASN A 61 2.75 -5.04 13.84
N LEU A 62 3.21 -3.93 13.27
CA LEU A 62 4.41 -3.21 13.67
C LEU A 62 4.15 -1.87 14.36
N GLY A 63 2.88 -1.51 14.56
CA GLY A 63 2.50 -0.23 15.15
C GLY A 63 2.63 -0.13 16.67
N PRO A 64 2.07 0.93 17.22
CA PRO A 64 1.25 1.92 16.50
C PRO A 64 2.07 2.89 15.64
N SER A 65 1.44 3.40 14.57
CA SER A 65 1.96 4.53 13.80
C SER A 65 1.59 5.87 14.44
N ILE A 66 2.30 6.93 14.05
CA ILE A 66 2.12 8.28 14.60
C ILE A 66 1.44 9.19 13.56
N GLY A 67 0.37 9.86 13.99
CA GLY A 67 -0.32 10.89 13.22
C GLY A 67 -1.02 10.40 11.96
N LYS A 68 -1.62 11.34 11.21
CA LYS A 68 -2.38 11.03 9.97
C LYS A 68 -1.51 10.53 8.82
N TYR A 69 -0.22 10.84 8.85
CA TYR A 69 0.76 10.36 7.88
C TYR A 69 1.17 8.91 8.13
N SER A 70 0.78 8.35 9.27
CA SER A 70 1.09 6.99 9.70
C SER A 70 2.60 6.72 9.78
N PHE A 71 3.34 7.68 10.35
CA PHE A 71 4.78 7.54 10.51
C PHE A 71 5.13 6.35 11.42
N ASN A 72 6.00 5.45 10.95
CA ASN A 72 6.33 4.21 11.65
C ASN A 72 7.78 3.76 11.39
N LEU A 73 8.69 4.10 12.29
CA LEU A 73 10.09 3.69 12.21
C LEU A 73 10.29 2.17 12.34
N LYS A 74 9.42 1.47 13.07
CA LYS A 74 9.51 0.00 13.17
C LYS A 74 9.28 -0.65 11.81
N LEU A 75 8.32 -0.13 11.03
CA LEU A 75 8.09 -0.59 9.66
C LEU A 75 9.31 -0.33 8.77
N PHE A 76 9.95 0.83 8.90
CA PHE A 76 11.17 1.15 8.14
C PHE A 76 12.29 0.13 8.39
N PHE A 77 12.67 -0.08 9.65
CA PHE A 77 13.74 -1.02 10.00
C PHE A 77 13.37 -2.47 9.68
N TRP A 78 12.11 -2.82 9.89
CA TRP A 78 11.62 -4.16 9.57
C TRP A 78 11.71 -4.44 8.06
N LEU A 79 11.31 -3.48 7.22
CA LEU A 79 11.43 -3.61 5.75
C LEU A 79 12.88 -3.72 5.32
N LEU A 80 13.80 -2.92 5.85
CA LEU A 80 15.22 -3.02 5.53
C LEU A 80 15.77 -4.42 5.82
N LYS A 81 15.38 -5.00 6.95
CA LYS A 81 15.83 -6.34 7.37
C LYS A 81 15.20 -7.47 6.56
N ASN A 82 13.93 -7.34 6.19
CA ASN A 82 13.12 -8.45 5.67
C ASN A 82 12.84 -8.37 4.15
N LYS A 83 13.21 -7.29 3.48
CA LYS A 83 12.91 -7.11 2.05
C LYS A 83 13.45 -8.23 1.15
N HIS A 84 14.49 -8.94 1.54
CA HIS A 84 15.06 -10.03 0.74
C HIS A 84 14.27 -11.34 0.87
N ASN A 85 13.31 -11.41 1.79
CA ASN A 85 12.46 -12.60 2.01
C ASN A 85 11.25 -12.63 1.06
N TYR A 86 11.05 -11.61 0.24
CA TYR A 86 9.89 -11.47 -0.65
C TYR A 86 10.34 -11.12 -2.06
N GLU A 87 9.63 -11.65 -3.05
CA GLU A 87 9.91 -11.42 -4.46
C GLU A 87 9.10 -10.24 -5.03
N LYS A 88 7.91 -10.00 -4.49
CA LYS A 88 7.01 -8.93 -4.91
C LYS A 88 6.40 -8.20 -3.71
N TYR A 89 6.06 -6.93 -3.95
CA TYR A 89 5.48 -6.07 -2.92
C TYR A 89 4.25 -5.36 -3.47
N ILE A 90 3.20 -5.27 -2.66
CA ILE A 90 1.98 -4.52 -2.97
C ILE A 90 1.77 -3.49 -1.87
N ILE A 91 1.86 -2.21 -2.24
CA ILE A 91 1.66 -1.09 -1.33
C ILE A 91 0.22 -0.62 -1.45
N HIS A 92 -0.47 -0.57 -0.34
CA HIS A 92 -1.86 -0.13 -0.28
C HIS A 92 -1.97 1.33 0.16
N GLY A 93 -2.63 2.13 -0.66
CA GLY A 93 -2.88 3.54 -0.40
C GLY A 93 -1.71 4.47 -0.74
N LEU A 94 -2.04 5.75 -0.76
CA LEU A 94 -1.15 6.86 -1.09
C LEU A 94 -1.11 7.85 0.09
N TRP A 95 -0.23 8.86 0.00
CA TRP A 95 -0.17 9.99 0.94
C TRP A 95 0.22 9.60 2.37
N GLN A 96 0.82 8.44 2.55
CA GLN A 96 1.21 7.86 3.84
C GLN A 96 2.68 7.44 3.84
N PHE A 97 3.22 7.20 5.02
CA PHE A 97 4.61 6.83 5.20
C PHE A 97 5.01 5.52 4.48
N ASN A 98 4.10 4.55 4.42
CA ASN A 98 4.32 3.30 3.69
C ASN A 98 4.57 3.52 2.19
N SER A 99 3.90 4.49 1.54
CA SER A 99 4.15 4.81 0.12
C SER A 99 5.54 5.41 -0.09
N LEU A 100 5.99 6.28 0.82
CA LEU A 100 7.35 6.80 0.80
C LEU A 100 8.39 5.69 1.00
N LEU A 101 8.16 4.79 1.96
CA LEU A 101 9.07 3.67 2.25
C LEU A 101 9.24 2.73 1.06
N ALA A 102 8.17 2.46 0.32
CA ALA A 102 8.21 1.63 -0.87
C ALA A 102 9.27 2.12 -1.85
N ARG A 103 9.23 3.39 -2.22
CA ARG A 103 10.19 3.99 -3.13
C ARG A 103 11.62 3.97 -2.59
N LEU A 104 11.81 4.28 -1.30
CA LEU A 104 13.15 4.38 -0.70
C LEU A 104 13.82 3.01 -0.53
N ILE A 105 13.05 1.98 -0.20
CA ILE A 105 13.58 0.67 0.20
C ILE A 105 13.43 -0.37 -0.91
N LEU A 106 12.29 -0.43 -1.60
CA LEU A 106 11.94 -1.48 -2.55
C LEU A 106 12.32 -1.12 -3.99
N LYS A 107 12.66 0.13 -4.23
CA LYS A 107 13.10 0.65 -5.55
C LYS A 107 12.03 0.44 -6.63
N LYS A 108 12.20 -0.55 -7.55
CA LYS A 108 11.31 -0.77 -8.71
C LYS A 108 10.46 -2.05 -8.63
N ASP A 109 10.58 -2.83 -7.55
CA ASP A 109 9.96 -4.16 -7.48
C ASP A 109 8.63 -4.17 -6.72
N TYR A 110 7.90 -3.06 -6.72
CA TYR A 110 6.62 -2.94 -6.03
C TYR A 110 5.49 -2.48 -6.94
N PHE A 111 4.29 -2.90 -6.57
CA PHE A 111 3.02 -2.45 -7.13
C PHE A 111 2.33 -1.51 -6.15
N VAL A 112 1.58 -0.53 -6.66
CA VAL A 112 0.81 0.39 -5.82
C VAL A 112 -0.68 0.19 -6.07
N PHE A 113 -1.43 -0.13 -5.02
CA PHE A 113 -2.87 -0.22 -5.05
C PHE A 113 -3.46 1.10 -4.53
N THR A 114 -4.03 1.89 -5.40
CA THR A 114 -4.41 3.29 -5.13
C THR A 114 -5.71 3.44 -4.37
N HIS A 115 -6.61 2.45 -4.42
CA HIS A 115 -7.91 2.44 -3.75
C HIS A 115 -8.77 3.69 -4.02
N GLY A 116 -8.77 4.19 -5.24
CA GLY A 116 -9.54 5.38 -5.63
C GLY A 116 -8.95 6.71 -5.15
N GLN A 117 -7.83 6.72 -4.45
CA GLN A 117 -7.25 7.94 -3.85
C GLN A 117 -6.70 8.95 -4.87
N LEU A 118 -6.65 8.58 -6.14
CA LEU A 118 -6.32 9.47 -7.27
C LEU A 118 -7.55 10.10 -7.91
N ASP A 119 -8.75 9.76 -7.46
CA ASP A 119 -9.97 10.37 -7.97
C ASP A 119 -10.00 11.87 -7.64
N PRO A 120 -10.36 12.75 -8.60
CA PRO A 120 -10.48 14.19 -8.41
C PRO A 120 -11.42 14.60 -7.26
N PHE A 121 -12.44 13.78 -6.95
CA PHE A 121 -13.35 14.01 -5.84
C PHE A 121 -12.62 14.17 -4.49
N PHE A 122 -11.53 13.43 -4.26
CA PHE A 122 -10.72 13.54 -3.05
C PHE A 122 -9.80 14.77 -3.02
N SER A 123 -9.75 15.57 -4.10
CA SER A 123 -8.86 16.74 -4.23
C SER A 123 -9.55 18.09 -3.96
N SER A 124 -10.86 18.14 -3.70
CA SER A 124 -11.68 19.35 -3.75
C SER A 124 -11.52 20.36 -2.58
N GLN A 125 -10.70 20.11 -1.57
CA GLN A 125 -10.52 21.04 -0.45
C GLN A 125 -9.34 22.01 -0.68
N LYS A 126 -9.63 23.27 -1.03
CA LYS A 126 -8.66 24.29 -1.47
C LYS A 126 -7.42 24.49 -0.57
N PHE A 127 -7.53 24.53 0.73
CA PHE A 127 -6.38 24.73 1.63
C PHE A 127 -5.45 23.53 1.79
N LYS A 128 -5.96 22.31 1.60
CA LYS A 128 -5.14 21.09 1.59
C LYS A 128 -4.40 20.89 0.27
N LEU A 129 -4.77 21.64 -0.78
CA LEU A 129 -4.22 21.49 -2.13
C LEU A 129 -2.73 21.85 -2.22
N ILE A 130 -2.28 22.92 -1.54
CA ILE A 130 -0.88 23.38 -1.64
C ILE A 130 0.07 22.35 -1.01
N LYS A 131 -0.26 21.88 0.21
CA LYS A 131 0.55 20.83 0.88
C LYS A 131 0.52 19.51 0.11
N LYS A 132 -0.64 19.12 -0.43
CA LYS A 132 -0.77 17.94 -1.29
C LYS A 132 0.01 18.09 -2.58
N LYS A 133 -0.03 19.25 -3.25
CA LYS A 133 0.76 19.50 -4.47
C LYS A 133 2.26 19.39 -4.19
N LEU A 134 2.76 20.01 -3.12
CA LEU A 134 4.16 19.93 -2.75
C LEU A 134 4.58 18.48 -2.46
N TYR A 135 3.82 17.76 -1.64
CA TYR A 135 4.06 16.35 -1.34
C TYR A 135 4.00 15.48 -2.61
N TRP A 136 3.05 15.76 -3.50
CA TRP A 136 2.93 15.11 -4.80
C TRP A 136 4.22 15.21 -5.61
N TYR A 137 4.71 16.43 -5.85
CA TYR A 137 5.92 16.63 -6.65
C TYR A 137 7.18 16.06 -6.01
N LEU A 138 7.30 16.18 -4.69
CA LEU A 138 8.50 15.73 -3.99
C LEU A 138 8.55 14.20 -3.83
N PHE A 139 7.42 13.58 -3.56
CA PHE A 139 7.38 12.18 -3.12
C PHE A 139 6.45 11.31 -3.96
N GLU A 140 5.15 11.59 -4.00
CA GLU A 140 4.15 10.63 -4.47
C GLU A 140 4.22 10.41 -5.99
N LYS A 141 4.37 11.47 -6.79
CA LYS A 141 4.55 11.34 -8.24
C LYS A 141 5.72 10.44 -8.58
N LYS A 142 6.85 10.63 -7.89
CA LYS A 142 8.04 9.80 -8.08
C LYS A 142 7.80 8.35 -7.63
N ASN A 143 7.03 8.14 -6.54
CA ASN A 143 6.64 6.82 -6.07
C ASN A 143 5.84 6.07 -7.14
N LEU A 144 4.82 6.70 -7.71
CA LEU A 144 3.97 6.10 -8.75
C LEU A 144 4.74 5.80 -10.05
N ILE A 145 5.60 6.72 -10.50
CA ILE A 145 6.42 6.52 -11.71
C ILE A 145 7.45 5.40 -11.50
N THR A 146 7.97 5.24 -10.28
CA THR A 146 8.98 4.22 -9.95
C THR A 146 8.35 2.85 -9.76
N ALA A 147 7.09 2.77 -9.37
CA ALA A 147 6.35 1.53 -9.22
C ALA A 147 6.36 0.72 -10.52
N ARG A 148 6.41 -0.61 -10.39
CA ARG A 148 6.35 -1.52 -11.54
C ARG A 148 5.01 -1.42 -12.28
N SER A 149 3.92 -1.25 -11.53
CA SER A 149 2.57 -1.04 -12.06
C SER A 149 1.64 -0.48 -11.00
N LEU A 150 0.54 0.13 -11.44
CA LEU A 150 -0.53 0.62 -10.58
C LEU A 150 -1.70 -0.34 -10.67
N LEU A 151 -2.26 -0.71 -9.52
CA LEU A 151 -3.45 -1.53 -9.39
C LEU A 151 -4.64 -0.59 -9.11
N LEU A 152 -5.56 -0.51 -10.05
CA LEU A 152 -6.69 0.40 -10.00
C LEU A 152 -7.98 -0.38 -9.75
N THR A 153 -8.93 0.25 -9.06
CA THR A 153 -10.20 -0.39 -8.68
C THR A 153 -11.29 -0.26 -9.75
N SER A 154 -11.15 0.70 -10.67
CA SER A 154 -12.17 0.96 -11.70
C SER A 154 -11.60 1.64 -12.94
N GLU A 155 -12.31 1.51 -14.05
CA GLU A 155 -11.99 2.25 -15.29
C GLU A 155 -12.12 3.78 -15.11
N ASN A 156 -12.98 4.24 -14.20
CA ASN A 156 -13.08 5.67 -13.88
C ASN A 156 -11.83 6.18 -13.18
N GLU A 157 -11.26 5.41 -12.26
CA GLU A 157 -9.97 5.73 -11.62
C GLU A 157 -8.85 5.81 -12.67
N LYS A 158 -8.83 4.89 -13.65
CA LYS A 158 -7.88 4.88 -14.75
C LYS A 158 -8.01 6.12 -15.65
N LYS A 159 -9.24 6.54 -15.99
CA LYS A 159 -9.51 7.76 -16.76
C LYS A 159 -9.06 9.01 -15.98
N SER A 160 -9.31 9.06 -14.69
CA SER A 160 -8.93 10.16 -13.83
C SER A 160 -7.42 10.28 -13.70
N LEU A 161 -6.73 9.16 -13.57
CA LEU A 161 -5.27 9.09 -13.53
C LEU A 161 -4.65 9.71 -14.79
N LYS A 162 -5.13 9.35 -15.98
CA LYS A 162 -4.67 9.90 -17.26
C LYS A 162 -4.87 11.41 -17.38
N LYS A 163 -5.99 11.95 -16.84
CA LYS A 163 -6.32 13.38 -16.93
C LYS A 163 -5.53 14.25 -15.95
N THR A 164 -5.13 13.71 -14.81
CA THR A 164 -4.77 14.56 -13.67
C THR A 164 -3.30 14.41 -13.25
N TYR A 165 -2.65 13.28 -13.44
CA TYR A 165 -1.45 13.03 -12.64
C TYR A 165 -0.25 12.44 -13.36
N VAL A 166 -0.37 11.61 -14.36
CA VAL A 166 0.81 10.94 -14.93
C VAL A 166 0.54 10.46 -16.34
N ASP A 167 1.40 10.80 -17.28
CA ASP A 167 1.67 9.95 -18.44
C ASP A 167 2.29 8.66 -17.92
N THR A 168 1.45 7.70 -17.60
CA THR A 168 1.89 6.36 -17.24
C THR A 168 2.19 5.61 -18.53
N LYS A 169 3.44 5.19 -18.67
CA LYS A 169 3.85 4.20 -19.66
C LYS A 169 3.03 2.92 -19.54
#